data_941f93151a8bc7d7bdc54f3fd8ccf23e
#
_entry.id   941f93151a8bc7d7bdc54f3fd8ccf23e
#
_cell.length_a   1.000
_cell.length_b   1.000
_cell.length_c   1.000
_cell.angle_alpha   90.00
_cell.angle_beta   90.00
_cell.angle_gamma   90.00
#
_symmetry.space_group_name_H-M   'P 1'
#
loop_
_entity.id
_entity.type
_entity.pdbx_description
1 polymer ?
#
loop_
_entity_poly.entity_id
_entity_poly.type
_entity_poly.pdbx_seq_one_letter_code
_entity_poly.pdbx_strand_id
1 'polypeptide(L)'
;LMEWKDGARLAKKTLYVEGKNDGKLLVLPAGLLGLAGVVKRDPDGEDARSSARYPATDFGIQKGALRTLKFWKRARDAGTLDVRYEGLLPVSELGGRECWKLSRRYASPEDDGIRQGDFFFDPATWLQVGTVLRDGRGELIAKYFWRELVINPAYPEGVFTRA
;
A
#
# COMPACT_ATOMS: atom_id res chain seq x y z
N LEU A 1 -12.07 -1.94 -1.15
CA LEU A 1 -12.50 -0.73 -1.85
C LEU A 1 -11.43 0.35 -1.72
N MET A 2 -11.04 0.92 -2.85
CA MET A 2 -10.16 2.08 -2.90
C MET A 2 -10.89 3.23 -3.58
N GLU A 3 -10.72 4.43 -3.05
CA GLU A 3 -11.28 5.66 -3.61
C GLU A 3 -10.20 6.72 -3.67
N TRP A 4 -10.00 7.32 -4.84
CA TRP A 4 -9.08 8.44 -5.00
C TRP A 4 -9.77 9.73 -4.57
N LYS A 5 -9.18 10.42 -3.60
CA LYS A 5 -9.66 11.73 -3.14
C LYS A 5 -9.22 12.83 -4.07
N ASP A 6 -7.98 12.74 -4.56
CA ASP A 6 -7.36 13.69 -5.48
C ASP A 6 -6.57 12.95 -6.55
N GLY A 7 -6.35 13.60 -7.70
CA GLY A 7 -5.47 13.11 -8.77
C GLY A 7 -5.96 11.87 -9.52
N ALA A 8 -7.25 11.55 -9.43
CA ALA A 8 -7.83 10.43 -10.15
C ALA A 8 -7.73 10.63 -11.68
N ARG A 9 -6.75 9.98 -12.31
CA ARG A 9 -6.56 10.06 -13.77
C ARG A 9 -7.39 9.03 -14.52
N LEU A 10 -7.37 7.77 -14.09
CA LEU A 10 -8.02 6.65 -14.77
C LEU A 10 -9.23 6.12 -14.02
N ALA A 11 -9.15 6.01 -12.72
CA ALA A 11 -10.20 5.45 -11.88
C ALA A 11 -10.54 6.36 -10.70
N LYS A 12 -11.84 6.58 -10.46
CA LYS A 12 -12.35 7.27 -9.28
C LYS A 12 -12.45 6.31 -8.09
N LYS A 13 -12.93 5.10 -8.35
CA LYS A 13 -13.06 4.02 -7.35
C LYS A 13 -12.68 2.69 -7.97
N THR A 14 -12.11 1.81 -7.15
CA THR A 14 -11.91 0.41 -7.50
C THR A 14 -12.31 -0.49 -6.35
N LEU A 15 -12.93 -1.62 -6.67
CA LEU A 15 -13.28 -2.67 -5.74
C LEU A 15 -12.69 -4.00 -6.21
N TYR A 16 -11.91 -4.64 -5.35
CA TYR A 16 -11.49 -6.02 -5.50
C TYR A 16 -12.05 -6.84 -4.34
N VAL A 17 -12.67 -7.95 -4.64
CA VAL A 17 -13.12 -8.93 -3.65
C VAL A 17 -12.63 -10.29 -4.10
N GLU A 18 -11.76 -10.90 -3.29
CA GLU A 18 -11.18 -12.20 -3.59
C GLU A 18 -12.29 -13.25 -3.76
N GLY A 19 -12.18 -14.06 -4.80
CA GLY A 19 -13.19 -15.08 -5.14
C GLY A 19 -14.51 -14.55 -5.73
N LYS A 20 -14.62 -13.25 -6.01
CA LYS A 20 -15.79 -12.63 -6.63
C LYS A 20 -15.44 -11.97 -7.96
N ASN A 21 -16.49 -11.65 -8.75
CA ASN A 21 -16.39 -10.90 -10.01
C ASN A 21 -15.42 -11.55 -11.03
N ASP A 22 -15.31 -12.89 -11.04
CA ASP A 22 -14.40 -13.65 -11.92
C ASP A 22 -12.93 -13.26 -11.73
N GLY A 23 -12.53 -12.90 -10.50
CA GLY A 23 -11.20 -12.39 -10.19
C GLY A 23 -10.89 -11.00 -10.75
N LYS A 24 -11.87 -10.28 -11.27
CA LYS A 24 -11.69 -8.96 -11.87
C LYS A 24 -11.89 -7.82 -10.86
N LEU A 25 -11.22 -6.70 -11.12
CA LEU A 25 -11.52 -5.42 -10.49
C LEU A 25 -12.84 -4.87 -11.03
N LEU A 26 -13.65 -4.33 -10.14
CA LEU A 26 -14.73 -3.40 -10.50
C LEU A 26 -14.15 -1.99 -10.45
N VAL A 27 -14.19 -1.27 -11.55
CA VAL A 27 -13.61 0.07 -11.68
C VAL A 27 -14.69 1.06 -12.08
N LEU A 28 -14.85 2.11 -11.30
CA LEU A 28 -15.57 3.31 -11.71
C LEU A 28 -14.54 4.27 -12.33
N PRO A 29 -14.58 4.51 -13.65
CA PRO A 29 -13.63 5.39 -14.31
C PRO A 29 -13.75 6.84 -13.80
N ALA A 30 -12.67 7.60 -13.94
CA ALA A 30 -12.68 9.04 -13.67
C ALA A 30 -13.23 9.82 -14.87
N GLY A 31 -13.69 11.07 -14.61
CA GLY A 31 -14.15 11.98 -15.64
C GLY A 31 -15.42 11.50 -16.37
N LEU A 32 -15.56 11.87 -17.63
CA LEU A 32 -16.72 11.55 -18.46
C LEU A 32 -16.92 10.04 -18.68
N LEU A 33 -15.84 9.26 -18.65
CA LEU A 33 -15.94 7.80 -18.77
C LEU A 33 -16.67 7.17 -17.59
N GLY A 34 -16.73 7.84 -16.43
CA GLY A 34 -17.49 7.42 -15.26
C GLY A 34 -19.01 7.40 -15.49
N LEU A 35 -19.50 8.13 -16.49
CA LEU A 35 -20.93 8.12 -16.88
C LEU A 35 -21.34 6.78 -17.50
N ALA A 36 -20.40 6.02 -18.05
CA ALA A 36 -20.64 4.67 -18.57
C ALA A 36 -20.81 3.61 -17.47
N GLY A 37 -20.65 3.99 -16.20
CA GLY A 37 -20.79 3.12 -15.04
C GLY A 37 -19.56 2.27 -14.73
N VAL A 38 -19.79 1.21 -13.94
CA VAL A 38 -18.71 0.33 -13.46
C VAL A 38 -18.29 -0.65 -14.55
N VAL A 39 -16.98 -0.75 -14.79
CA VAL A 39 -16.38 -1.68 -15.75
C VAL A 39 -15.52 -2.74 -15.02
N LYS A 40 -15.43 -3.93 -15.59
CA LYS A 40 -14.52 -4.99 -15.12
C LYS A 40 -13.15 -4.79 -15.75
N ARG A 41 -12.06 -4.92 -14.96
CA ARG A 41 -10.68 -4.86 -15.43
C ARG A 41 -9.86 -5.99 -14.82
N ASP A 42 -8.82 -6.38 -15.54
CA ASP A 42 -7.84 -7.33 -15.01
C ASP A 42 -6.98 -6.63 -13.95
N PRO A 43 -6.84 -7.20 -12.73
CA PRO A 43 -5.96 -6.61 -11.72
C PRO A 43 -4.49 -6.56 -12.14
N ASP A 44 -4.07 -7.45 -13.04
CA ASP A 44 -2.72 -7.55 -13.60
C ASP A 44 -2.61 -6.96 -15.01
N GLY A 45 -3.68 -6.33 -15.50
CA GLY A 45 -3.69 -5.69 -16.81
C GLY A 45 -2.77 -4.47 -16.88
N GLU A 46 -2.40 -4.07 -18.09
CA GLU A 46 -1.51 -2.94 -18.35
C GLU A 46 -2.03 -1.64 -17.72
N ASP A 47 -3.33 -1.38 -17.83
CA ASP A 47 -3.98 -0.21 -17.23
C ASP A 47 -3.80 -0.15 -15.70
N ALA A 48 -3.91 -1.31 -15.03
CA ALA A 48 -3.74 -1.40 -13.59
C ALA A 48 -2.27 -1.21 -13.20
N ARG A 49 -1.35 -1.82 -13.93
CA ARG A 49 0.10 -1.73 -13.69
C ARG A 49 0.66 -0.33 -13.96
N SER A 50 0.13 0.37 -14.97
CA SER A 50 0.54 1.76 -15.25
C SER A 50 0.03 2.78 -14.26
N SER A 51 -1.03 2.43 -13.51
CA SER A 51 -1.72 3.34 -12.57
C SER A 51 -1.20 3.24 -11.14
N ALA A 52 -0.59 2.13 -10.77
CA ALA A 52 -0.18 1.87 -9.39
C ALA A 52 1.08 1.00 -9.32
N ARG A 53 1.95 1.32 -8.35
CA ARG A 53 3.18 0.56 -8.09
C ARG A 53 2.92 -0.91 -7.74
N TYR A 54 1.83 -1.17 -7.02
CA TYR A 54 1.39 -2.50 -6.64
C TYR A 54 -0.01 -2.76 -7.17
N PRO A 55 -0.31 -3.98 -7.63
CA PRO A 55 -1.66 -4.31 -8.06
C PRO A 55 -2.65 -4.16 -6.90
N ALA A 56 -3.90 -3.90 -7.22
CA ALA A 56 -4.95 -3.73 -6.21
C ALA A 56 -5.13 -4.96 -5.32
N THR A 57 -4.78 -6.14 -5.82
CA THR A 57 -4.76 -7.42 -5.08
C THR A 57 -3.71 -7.46 -3.97
N ASP A 58 -2.65 -6.65 -4.10
CA ASP A 58 -1.56 -6.53 -3.14
C ASP A 58 -1.65 -5.30 -2.25
N PHE A 59 -2.75 -4.55 -2.38
CA PHE A 59 -2.99 -3.38 -1.56
C PHE A 59 -3.55 -3.79 -0.18
N GLY A 60 -3.19 -3.02 0.84
CA GLY A 60 -3.69 -3.19 2.20
C GLY A 60 -2.56 -3.41 3.21
N ILE A 61 -2.88 -3.13 4.50
CA ILE A 61 -1.90 -3.17 5.60
C ILE A 61 -1.29 -4.57 5.76
N GLN A 62 -2.11 -5.62 5.69
CA GLN A 62 -1.66 -7.00 5.80
C GLN A 62 -0.71 -7.37 4.66
N LYS A 63 -1.09 -7.09 3.41
CA LYS A 63 -0.26 -7.39 2.23
C LYS A 63 1.05 -6.59 2.27
N GLY A 64 1.00 -5.33 2.68
CA GLY A 64 2.19 -4.50 2.88
C GLY A 64 3.14 -5.07 3.93
N ALA A 65 2.62 -5.45 5.10
CA ALA A 65 3.41 -6.04 6.18
C ALA A 65 4.03 -7.39 5.78
N LEU A 66 3.26 -8.26 5.11
CA LEU A 66 3.76 -9.55 4.61
C LEU A 66 4.86 -9.37 3.57
N ARG A 67 4.73 -8.37 2.69
CA ARG A 67 5.77 -8.02 1.72
C ARG A 67 7.04 -7.56 2.42
N THR A 68 6.94 -6.64 3.37
CA THR A 68 8.07 -6.19 4.19
C THR A 68 8.76 -7.38 4.85
N LEU A 69 8.01 -8.25 5.52
CA LEU A 69 8.54 -9.42 6.21
C LEU A 69 9.25 -10.38 5.23
N LYS A 70 8.66 -10.64 4.06
CA LYS A 70 9.25 -11.50 3.02
C LYS A 70 10.63 -10.98 2.60
N PHE A 71 10.73 -9.70 2.25
CA PHE A 71 12.00 -9.11 1.81
C PHE A 71 13.03 -9.00 2.93
N TRP A 72 12.60 -8.76 4.16
CA TRP A 72 13.52 -8.73 5.30
C TRP A 72 14.08 -10.10 5.64
N LYS A 73 13.25 -11.15 5.65
CA LYS A 73 13.71 -12.53 5.83
C LYS A 73 14.74 -12.92 4.76
N ARG A 74 14.42 -12.62 3.51
CA ARG A 74 15.31 -12.90 2.37
C ARG A 74 16.68 -12.21 2.51
N ALA A 75 16.68 -10.93 2.90
CA ALA A 75 17.91 -10.17 3.13
C ALA A 75 18.69 -10.68 4.36
N ARG A 76 17.99 -11.08 5.43
CA ARG A 76 18.61 -11.71 6.60
C ARG A 76 19.30 -13.01 6.21
N ASP A 77 18.62 -13.86 5.48
CA ASP A 77 19.13 -15.18 5.08
C ASP A 77 20.33 -15.03 4.11
N ALA A 78 20.37 -13.94 3.34
CA ALA A 78 21.51 -13.57 2.48
C ALA A 78 22.62 -12.77 3.20
N GLY A 79 22.49 -12.48 4.51
CA GLY A 79 23.46 -11.67 5.25
C GLY A 79 23.55 -10.19 4.84
N THR A 80 22.50 -9.68 4.15
CA THR A 80 22.46 -8.31 3.61
C THR A 80 21.44 -7.41 4.28
N LEU A 81 20.82 -7.86 5.38
CA LEU A 81 19.83 -7.08 6.11
C LEU A 81 20.50 -5.99 6.95
N ASP A 82 20.37 -4.75 6.52
CA ASP A 82 20.80 -3.56 7.26
C ASP A 82 19.57 -2.79 7.74
N VAL A 83 19.21 -2.99 9.00
CA VAL A 83 18.06 -2.33 9.66
C VAL A 83 18.50 -1.67 10.94
N ARG A 84 18.07 -0.43 11.13
CA ARG A 84 18.33 0.36 12.32
C ARG A 84 17.03 0.77 12.99
N TYR A 85 16.98 0.61 14.30
CA TYR A 85 15.93 1.19 15.12
C TYR A 85 16.23 2.65 15.43
N GLU A 86 15.33 3.55 15.06
CA GLU A 86 15.50 5.00 15.22
C GLU A 86 14.77 5.57 16.46
N GLY A 87 14.05 4.72 17.18
CA GLY A 87 13.30 5.11 18.37
C GLY A 87 11.81 5.25 18.18
N LEU A 88 11.16 5.78 19.20
CA LEU A 88 9.74 6.16 19.21
C LEU A 88 9.66 7.62 18.81
N LEU A 89 9.03 7.92 17.68
CA LEU A 89 9.02 9.26 17.08
C LEU A 89 7.60 9.67 16.67
N PRO A 90 7.24 10.95 16.82
CA PRO A 90 5.99 11.47 16.29
C PRO A 90 5.99 11.48 14.76
N VAL A 91 4.90 11.03 14.15
CA VAL A 91 4.74 10.94 12.70
C VAL A 91 3.67 11.93 12.24
N SER A 92 4.08 12.96 11.51
CA SER A 92 3.20 14.06 11.05
C SER A 92 2.07 13.55 10.17
N GLU A 93 2.37 12.59 9.29
CA GLU A 93 1.39 11.96 8.40
C GLU A 93 0.28 11.20 9.16
N LEU A 94 0.51 10.86 10.42
CA LEU A 94 -0.44 10.21 11.31
C LEU A 94 -1.00 11.16 12.39
N GLY A 95 -0.95 12.48 12.14
CA GLY A 95 -1.43 13.48 13.08
C GLY A 95 -0.59 13.63 14.35
N GLY A 96 0.72 13.33 14.26
CA GLY A 96 1.65 13.39 15.39
C GLY A 96 1.65 12.14 16.28
N ARG A 97 0.98 11.05 15.86
CA ARG A 97 1.03 9.77 16.59
C ARG A 97 2.46 9.29 16.70
N GLU A 98 2.86 8.86 17.89
CA GLU A 98 4.15 8.23 18.11
C GLU A 98 4.17 6.81 17.53
N CYS A 99 5.22 6.51 16.77
CA CYS A 99 5.44 5.20 16.18
C CYS A 99 6.90 4.78 16.36
N TRP A 100 7.13 3.50 16.53
CA TRP A 100 8.48 2.95 16.38
C TRP A 100 8.93 3.07 14.93
N LYS A 101 10.07 3.71 14.71
CA LYS A 101 10.67 3.84 13.39
C LYS A 101 11.81 2.85 13.23
N LEU A 102 11.75 2.06 12.16
CA LEU A 102 12.85 1.23 11.66
C LEU A 102 13.27 1.74 10.29
N SER A 103 14.56 2.05 10.12
CA SER A 103 15.13 2.42 8.83
C SER A 103 15.92 1.25 8.26
N ARG A 104 15.68 0.93 6.99
CA ARG A 104 16.41 -0.11 6.26
C ARG A 104 17.18 0.51 5.10
N ARG A 105 18.47 0.12 4.96
CA ARG A 105 19.25 0.35 3.74
C ARG A 105 19.34 -0.93 2.94
N TYR A 106 19.33 -0.79 1.63
CA TYR A 106 19.38 -1.90 0.70
C TYR A 106 20.76 -1.98 0.07
N ALA A 107 21.43 -3.11 0.16
CA ALA A 107 22.78 -3.34 -0.37
C ALA A 107 22.82 -3.19 -1.89
N SER A 108 21.76 -3.63 -2.57
CA SER A 108 21.51 -3.40 -3.99
C SER A 108 20.11 -2.78 -4.18
N PRO A 109 19.84 -2.06 -5.28
CA PRO A 109 18.48 -1.62 -5.57
C PRO A 109 17.57 -2.85 -5.65
N GLU A 110 16.44 -2.81 -4.95
CA GLU A 110 15.36 -3.76 -5.23
C GLU A 110 14.65 -3.34 -6.52
N ASP A 111 13.77 -4.20 -7.02
CA ASP A 111 13.20 -4.17 -8.38
C ASP A 111 12.68 -2.79 -8.86
N ASP A 112 12.46 -1.87 -7.95
CA ASP A 112 11.96 -0.53 -8.24
C ASP A 112 12.94 0.60 -7.92
N GLY A 113 14.22 0.30 -7.79
CA GLY A 113 15.25 1.29 -7.48
C GLY A 113 15.28 1.72 -6.01
N ILE A 114 14.58 1.03 -5.11
CA ILE A 114 14.56 1.34 -3.67
C ILE A 114 15.94 1.11 -3.07
N ARG A 115 16.49 2.13 -2.39
CA ARG A 115 17.76 2.06 -1.66
C ARG A 115 17.61 2.33 -0.18
N GLN A 116 16.49 2.92 0.23
CA GLN A 116 16.15 3.19 1.62
C GLN A 116 14.66 3.03 1.85
N GLY A 117 14.29 2.42 2.98
CA GLY A 117 12.93 2.34 3.47
C GLY A 117 12.84 2.74 4.94
N ASP A 118 11.91 3.63 5.28
CA ASP A 118 11.51 3.91 6.65
C ASP A 118 10.15 3.24 6.91
N PHE A 119 10.07 2.49 8.01
CA PHE A 119 8.90 1.70 8.39
C PHE A 119 8.44 2.13 9.78
N PHE A 120 7.16 2.42 9.90
CA PHE A 120 6.57 2.95 11.13
C PHE A 120 5.57 1.94 11.69
N PHE A 121 5.74 1.59 12.97
CA PHE A 121 4.91 0.62 13.67
C PHE A 121 4.20 1.28 14.83
N ASP A 122 2.90 1.07 14.92
CA ASP A 122 2.07 1.54 16.03
C ASP A 122 2.38 0.74 17.31
N PRO A 123 2.76 1.39 18.43
CA PRO A 123 3.09 0.69 19.66
C PRO A 123 1.95 -0.11 20.28
N ALA A 124 0.70 0.34 20.08
CA ALA A 124 -0.47 -0.29 20.69
C ALA A 124 -0.92 -1.55 19.93
N THR A 125 -0.78 -1.56 18.59
CA THR A 125 -1.29 -2.64 17.73
C THR A 125 -0.21 -3.49 17.09
N TRP A 126 1.04 -3.04 17.12
CA TRP A 126 2.20 -3.64 16.42
C TRP A 126 2.06 -3.67 14.90
N LEU A 127 1.08 -2.96 14.36
CA LEU A 127 0.87 -2.90 12.93
C LEU A 127 1.83 -1.92 12.25
N GLN A 128 2.28 -2.27 11.06
CA GLN A 128 3.02 -1.38 10.18
C GLN A 128 2.05 -0.34 9.60
N VAL A 129 2.00 0.84 10.21
CA VAL A 129 1.06 1.91 9.86
C VAL A 129 1.65 2.95 8.92
N GLY A 130 2.93 2.86 8.62
CA GLY A 130 3.58 3.77 7.68
C GLY A 130 4.77 3.15 6.98
N THR A 131 5.02 3.61 5.75
CA THR A 131 6.20 3.25 4.95
C THR A 131 6.56 4.43 4.06
N VAL A 132 7.86 4.76 4.04
CA VAL A 132 8.45 5.74 3.10
C VAL A 132 9.58 5.06 2.37
N LEU A 133 9.56 5.10 1.04
CA LEU A 133 10.55 4.47 0.17
C LEU A 133 11.30 5.54 -0.63
N ARG A 134 12.62 5.42 -0.69
CA ARG A 134 13.50 6.35 -1.40
C ARG A 134 14.49 5.61 -2.29
N ASP A 135 14.92 6.31 -3.34
CA ASP A 135 15.96 5.83 -4.25
C ASP A 135 17.39 6.06 -3.71
N GLY A 136 18.41 5.77 -4.53
CA GLY A 136 19.81 5.96 -4.19
C GLY A 136 20.24 7.41 -4.06
N ARG A 137 19.45 8.36 -4.56
CA ARG A 137 19.69 9.82 -4.42
C ARG A 137 18.92 10.41 -3.24
N GLY A 138 18.13 9.58 -2.54
CA GLY A 138 17.27 10.00 -1.44
C GLY A 138 15.94 10.59 -1.90
N GLU A 139 15.63 10.54 -3.21
CA GLU A 139 14.38 11.03 -3.75
C GLU A 139 13.21 10.11 -3.36
N LEU A 140 12.07 10.72 -3.11
CA LEU A 140 10.87 9.98 -2.71
C LEU A 140 10.33 9.14 -3.88
N ILE A 141 10.29 7.82 -3.69
CA ILE A 141 9.64 6.89 -4.61
C ILE A 141 8.16 6.75 -4.26
N ALA A 142 7.87 6.49 -2.98
CA ALA A 142 6.50 6.29 -2.51
C ALA A 142 6.39 6.50 -1.00
N LYS A 143 5.21 6.90 -0.55
CA LYS A 143 4.84 6.86 0.87
C LYS A 143 3.43 6.35 1.04
N TYR A 144 3.23 5.55 2.09
CA TYR A 144 1.97 4.94 2.45
C TYR A 144 1.75 5.13 3.95
N PHE A 145 0.58 5.66 4.34
CA PHE A 145 0.20 5.81 5.74
C PHE A 145 -1.25 5.40 5.94
N TRP A 146 -1.50 4.66 7.02
CA TRP A 146 -2.81 4.16 7.40
C TRP A 146 -3.35 4.99 8.56
N ARG A 147 -4.35 5.83 8.26
CA ARG A 147 -5.07 6.64 9.25
C ARG A 147 -6.39 5.98 9.60
N GLU A 148 -6.93 6.32 10.76
CA GLU A 148 -8.28 5.90 11.18
C GLU A 148 -8.50 4.39 11.00
N LEU A 149 -7.46 3.61 11.35
CA LEU A 149 -7.47 2.17 11.14
C LEU A 149 -8.46 1.51 12.09
N VAL A 150 -9.44 0.81 11.54
CA VAL A 150 -10.37 -0.05 12.29
C VAL A 150 -10.05 -1.51 11.94
N ILE A 151 -9.76 -2.30 12.98
CA ILE A 151 -9.39 -3.72 12.81
C ILE A 151 -10.66 -4.56 12.90
N ASN A 152 -10.86 -5.41 11.89
CA ASN A 152 -12.01 -6.31 11.79
C ASN A 152 -13.37 -5.62 12.02
N PRO A 153 -13.66 -4.50 11.32
CA PRO A 153 -14.94 -3.85 11.47
C PRO A 153 -16.08 -4.76 11.01
N ALA A 154 -17.22 -4.68 11.67
CA ALA A 154 -18.44 -5.24 11.11
C ALA A 154 -18.91 -4.37 9.94
N TYR A 155 -19.11 -4.98 8.79
CA TYR A 155 -19.66 -4.31 7.62
C TYR A 155 -21.14 -4.67 7.43
N PRO A 156 -21.99 -3.71 7.07
CA PRO A 156 -23.35 -4.01 6.62
C PRO A 156 -23.32 -4.95 5.42
N GLU A 157 -24.38 -5.76 5.29
CA GLU A 157 -24.55 -6.60 4.11
C GLU A 157 -24.58 -5.75 2.83
N GLY A 158 -23.92 -6.20 1.80
CA GLY A 158 -23.89 -5.49 0.51
C GLY A 158 -22.81 -4.43 0.33
N VAL A 159 -22.02 -4.06 1.36
CA VAL A 159 -20.94 -3.03 1.23
C VAL A 159 -19.93 -3.34 0.12
N PHE A 160 -19.70 -4.60 -0.17
CA PHE A 160 -18.76 -5.05 -1.20
C PHE A 160 -19.47 -5.62 -2.44
N THR A 161 -20.69 -5.21 -2.68
CA THR A 161 -21.42 -5.54 -3.90
C THR A 161 -21.42 -4.35 -4.87
N ARG A 162 -21.88 -4.59 -6.10
CA ARG A 162 -22.16 -3.49 -7.04
C ARG A 162 -23.25 -2.58 -6.44
N ALA A 163 -22.90 -1.36 -6.15
CA ALA A 163 -23.86 -0.28 -6.01
C ALA A 163 -23.94 0.47 -7.34
#